data_b51591533a6c8504397a521e2b2cf940
#
_entry.id   b51591533a6c8504397a521e2b2cf940
#
_cell.length_a   1.000
_cell.length_b   1.000
_cell.length_c   1.000
_cell.angle_alpha   90.00
_cell.angle_beta   90.00
_cell.angle_gamma   90.00
#
_symmetry.space_group_name_H-M   'P 1'
#
loop_
_entity.id
_entity.type
_entity.pdbx_description
1 polymer ?
#
loop_
_entity_poly.entity_id
_entity_poly.type
_entity_poly.pdbx_seq_one_letter_code
_entity_poly.pdbx_strand_id
1 'polypeptide(L)'
;MARGELKEETGLTAERMTLLSTLQIAYGVMNQKHHVFLAEGLTMGEADPDAEESDLVVRRVSVDEFETMVMDGTIVDNCSVAAWGLYRLWRERR
;
A
#
# COMPACT_ATOMS: atom_id res chain seq x y z
N MET A 1 5.46 13.15 1.56
CA MET A 1 5.50 12.61 0.19
C MET A 1 5.55 11.11 0.23
N ALA A 2 4.87 10.46 -0.71
CA ALA A 2 4.74 9.00 -0.71
C ALA A 2 6.07 8.25 -0.74
N ARG A 3 7.05 8.71 -1.53
CA ARG A 3 8.37 8.08 -1.58
C ARG A 3 9.09 8.15 -0.23
N GLY A 4 8.99 9.30 0.43
CA GLY A 4 9.61 9.49 1.74
C GLY A 4 8.96 8.59 2.79
N GLU A 5 7.66 8.51 2.78
CA GLU A 5 6.91 7.65 3.71
C GLU A 5 7.23 6.17 3.51
N LEU A 6 7.34 5.74 2.25
CA LEU A 6 7.72 4.37 1.94
C LEU A 6 9.08 4.03 2.54
N LYS A 7 10.07 4.90 2.35
CA LYS A 7 11.42 4.69 2.88
C LYS A 7 11.43 4.71 4.41
N GLU A 8 10.74 5.68 5.00
CA GLU A 8 10.68 5.83 6.46
C GLU A 8 10.01 4.64 7.13
N GLU A 9 8.94 4.13 6.55
CA GLU A 9 8.14 3.07 7.15
C GLU A 9 8.68 1.67 6.87
N THR A 10 9.29 1.46 5.70
CA THR A 10 9.68 0.12 5.24
C THR A 10 11.16 -0.05 4.95
N GLY A 11 11.90 1.04 4.79
CA GLY A 11 13.27 1.01 4.32
C GLY A 11 13.41 0.77 2.83
N LEU A 12 12.30 0.71 2.11
CA LEU A 12 12.28 0.45 0.67
C LEU A 12 12.33 1.74 -0.13
N THR A 13 13.02 1.69 -1.28
CA THR A 13 12.94 2.74 -2.29
C THR A 13 12.34 2.15 -3.56
N ALA A 14 11.65 2.99 -4.33
CA ALA A 14 11.00 2.57 -5.55
C ALA A 14 11.53 3.34 -6.75
N GLU A 15 11.74 2.64 -7.87
CA GLU A 15 12.10 3.29 -9.13
C GLU A 15 10.91 4.10 -9.67
N ARG A 16 9.71 3.59 -9.48
CA ARG A 16 8.49 4.20 -10.02
C ARG A 16 7.40 4.22 -8.96
N MET A 17 6.76 5.38 -8.82
CA MET A 17 5.59 5.55 -7.98
C MET A 17 4.45 6.04 -8.87
N THR A 18 3.38 5.28 -8.95
CA THR A 18 2.22 5.62 -9.76
C THR A 18 1.01 5.84 -8.86
N LEU A 19 0.39 7.01 -8.95
CA LEU A 19 -0.86 7.25 -8.25
C LEU A 19 -1.96 6.49 -8.98
N LEU A 20 -2.54 5.48 -8.34
CA LEU A 20 -3.62 4.69 -8.91
C LEU A 20 -4.96 5.38 -8.78
N SER A 21 -5.23 5.95 -7.62
CA SER A 21 -6.47 6.67 -7.39
C SER A 21 -6.41 7.45 -6.09
N THR A 22 -7.30 8.41 -5.96
CA THR A 22 -7.57 9.11 -4.71
C THR A 22 -8.99 8.72 -4.30
N LEU A 23 -9.10 8.02 -3.17
CA LEU A 23 -10.37 7.50 -2.68
C LEU A 23 -10.86 8.35 -1.52
N GLN A 24 -12.18 8.37 -1.34
CA GLN A 24 -12.78 9.04 -0.19
C GLN A 24 -13.08 8.02 0.88
N ILE A 25 -12.76 8.38 2.11
CA ILE A 25 -13.04 7.55 3.27
C ILE A 25 -14.36 8.02 3.86
N ALA A 26 -15.33 7.12 3.95
CA ALA A 26 -16.66 7.39 4.52
C ALA A 26 -17.33 8.62 3.88
N TYR A 27 -17.51 8.57 2.56
CA TYR A 27 -18.14 9.64 1.79
C TYR A 27 -19.48 10.06 2.41
N GLY A 28 -19.64 11.37 2.58
CA GLY A 28 -20.84 11.92 3.19
C GLY A 28 -20.76 12.07 4.70
N VAL A 29 -19.80 11.42 5.35
CA VAL A 29 -19.60 11.49 6.80
C VAL A 29 -18.29 12.18 7.13
N MET A 30 -17.23 11.82 6.41
CA MET A 30 -15.89 12.38 6.59
C MET A 30 -15.39 12.97 5.28
N ASN A 31 -14.54 13.98 5.38
CA ASN A 31 -13.97 14.63 4.22
C ASN A 31 -12.51 14.22 3.98
N GLN A 32 -12.12 13.07 4.47
CA GLN A 32 -10.78 12.54 4.31
C GLN A 32 -10.62 11.85 2.96
N LYS A 33 -9.45 12.03 2.37
CA LYS A 33 -9.09 11.38 1.13
C LYS A 33 -7.93 10.43 1.36
N HIS A 34 -7.90 9.36 0.58
CA HIS A 34 -6.87 8.34 0.66
C HIS A 34 -6.22 8.20 -0.72
N HIS A 35 -4.92 8.47 -0.79
CA HIS A 35 -4.17 8.38 -2.04
C HIS A 35 -3.50 7.01 -2.12
N VAL A 36 -3.79 6.26 -3.17
CA VAL A 36 -3.24 4.92 -3.36
C VAL A 36 -2.17 4.96 -4.44
N PHE A 37 -0.94 4.59 -4.07
CA PHE A 37 0.20 4.57 -4.98
C PHE A 37 0.67 3.14 -5.20
N LEU A 38 1.08 2.87 -6.44
CA LEU A 38 1.79 1.63 -6.76
C LEU A 38 3.29 1.94 -6.81
N ALA A 39 4.07 1.24 -6.01
CA ALA A 39 5.52 1.37 -6.00
C ALA A 39 6.13 0.19 -6.74
N GLU A 40 6.98 0.48 -7.72
CA GLU A 40 7.62 -0.54 -8.55
C GLU A 40 9.13 -0.39 -8.53
N GLY A 41 9.85 -1.46 -8.83
CA GLY A 41 11.30 -1.45 -8.82
C GLY A 41 11.85 -1.22 -7.42
N LEU A 42 11.39 -2.02 -6.47
CA LEU A 42 11.74 -1.85 -5.07
C LEU A 42 13.16 -2.29 -4.78
N THR A 43 13.86 -1.47 -4.01
CA THR A 43 15.20 -1.78 -3.51
C THR A 43 15.20 -1.69 -2.00
N MET A 44 15.72 -2.72 -1.36
CA MET A 44 15.88 -2.75 0.09
C MET A 44 17.07 -1.89 0.47
N GLY A 45 16.83 -0.82 1.22
CA GLY A 45 17.89 0.02 1.75
C GLY A 45 18.21 -0.36 3.19
N GLU A 46 19.08 0.42 3.81
CA GLU A 46 19.32 0.29 5.24
C GLU A 46 18.08 0.71 5.99
N ALA A 47 17.78 0.01 7.09
CA ALA A 47 16.62 0.34 7.89
C ALA A 47 16.73 1.78 8.41
N ASP A 48 15.67 2.55 8.18
CA ASP A 48 15.57 3.89 8.73
C ASP A 48 15.33 3.76 10.24
N PRO A 49 16.12 4.45 11.09
CA PRO A 49 15.90 4.40 12.53
C PRO A 49 14.46 4.75 12.94
N ASP A 50 13.84 5.68 12.20
CA ASP A 50 12.45 6.06 12.47
C ASP A 50 11.49 4.92 12.17
N ALA A 51 11.79 4.11 11.15
CA ALA A 51 10.97 2.95 10.82
C ALA A 51 11.07 1.87 11.91
N GLU A 52 12.24 1.72 12.53
CA GLU A 52 12.43 0.76 13.61
C GLU A 52 11.68 1.14 14.88
N GLU A 53 11.42 2.44 15.07
CA GLU A 53 10.70 2.94 16.22
C GLU A 53 9.18 2.89 16.04
N SER A 54 8.71 2.65 14.81
CA SER A 54 7.28 2.58 14.56
C SER A 54 6.73 1.20 14.94
N ASP A 55 5.46 1.17 15.34
CA ASP A 55 4.74 -0.08 15.61
C ASP A 55 4.33 -0.80 14.32
N LEU A 56 4.72 -0.27 13.18
CA LEU A 56 4.35 -0.80 11.88
C LEU A 56 5.14 -2.08 11.57
N VAL A 57 4.43 -3.15 11.31
CA VAL A 57 5.02 -4.41 10.87
C VAL A 57 4.83 -4.57 9.37
N VAL A 58 5.93 -4.63 8.63
CA VAL A 58 5.90 -4.81 7.18
C VAL A 58 6.11 -6.29 6.87
N ARG A 59 5.19 -6.86 6.09
CA ARG A 59 5.24 -8.25 5.71
C ARG A 59 5.16 -8.39 4.20
N ARG A 60 5.98 -9.29 3.63
CA ARG A 60 5.93 -9.61 2.21
C ARG A 60 5.04 -10.83 2.01
N VAL A 61 4.08 -10.69 1.12
CA VAL A 61 3.20 -11.80 0.75
C VAL A 61 3.05 -11.82 -0.77
N SER A 62 2.77 -12.99 -1.33
CA SER A 62 2.45 -13.08 -2.75
C SER A 62 1.05 -12.51 -3.00
N VAL A 63 0.75 -12.21 -4.26
CA VAL A 63 -0.59 -11.72 -4.63
C VAL A 63 -1.64 -12.78 -4.29
N ASP A 64 -1.35 -14.05 -4.60
CA ASP A 64 -2.28 -15.14 -4.29
C ASP A 64 -2.54 -15.26 -2.79
N GLU A 65 -1.49 -15.15 -1.99
CA GLU A 65 -1.60 -15.20 -0.54
C GLU A 65 -2.42 -14.03 -0.02
N PHE A 66 -2.17 -12.85 -0.56
CA PHE A 66 -2.94 -11.65 -0.20
C PHE A 66 -4.42 -11.82 -0.50
N GLU A 67 -4.74 -12.33 -1.69
CA GLU A 67 -6.14 -12.55 -2.10
C GLU A 67 -6.83 -13.58 -1.21
N THR A 68 -6.13 -14.63 -0.82
CA THR A 68 -6.64 -15.61 0.13
C THR A 68 -6.95 -14.97 1.46
N MET A 69 -6.05 -14.10 1.95
CA MET A 69 -6.25 -13.40 3.22
C MET A 69 -7.43 -12.44 3.19
N VAL A 70 -7.71 -11.85 2.03
CA VAL A 70 -8.90 -11.01 1.86
C VAL A 70 -10.17 -11.87 1.93
N MET A 71 -10.17 -13.00 1.22
CA MET A 71 -11.35 -13.87 1.14
C MET A 71 -11.65 -14.59 2.44
N ASP A 72 -10.63 -14.95 3.21
CA ASP A 72 -10.84 -15.69 4.46
C ASP A 72 -11.09 -14.76 5.66
N GLY A 73 -11.06 -13.45 5.46
CA GLY A 73 -11.35 -12.49 6.51
C GLY A 73 -10.16 -12.09 7.37
N THR A 74 -8.95 -12.52 7.02
CA THR A 74 -7.74 -12.08 7.73
C THR A 74 -7.48 -10.60 7.49
N ILE A 75 -7.68 -10.13 6.25
CA ILE A 75 -7.56 -8.71 5.91
C ILE A 75 -8.97 -8.18 5.74
N VAL A 76 -9.38 -7.30 6.64
CA VAL A 76 -10.71 -6.69 6.63
C VAL A 76 -10.66 -5.18 6.44
N ASP A 77 -9.47 -4.61 6.35
CA ASP A 77 -9.29 -3.17 6.18
C ASP A 77 -9.76 -2.71 4.80
N ASN A 78 -10.66 -1.75 4.82
CA ASN A 78 -11.28 -1.18 3.62
C ASN A 78 -10.25 -0.66 2.61
N CYS A 79 -9.24 0.06 3.11
CA CYS A 79 -8.23 0.67 2.24
C CYS A 79 -7.37 -0.40 1.57
N SER A 80 -7.04 -1.47 2.27
CA SER A 80 -6.25 -2.57 1.72
C SER A 80 -7.00 -3.30 0.62
N VAL A 81 -8.29 -3.57 0.84
CA VAL A 81 -9.13 -4.23 -0.16
C VAL A 81 -9.31 -3.36 -1.40
N ALA A 82 -9.53 -2.05 -1.21
CA ALA A 82 -9.66 -1.10 -2.31
C ALA A 82 -8.34 -0.99 -3.10
N ALA A 83 -7.22 -0.95 -2.43
CA ALA A 83 -5.91 -0.88 -3.07
C ALA A 83 -5.63 -2.12 -3.91
N TRP A 84 -6.02 -3.30 -3.42
CA TRP A 84 -5.91 -4.54 -4.18
C TRP A 84 -6.73 -4.47 -5.47
N GLY A 85 -7.96 -3.99 -5.39
CA GLY A 85 -8.83 -3.83 -6.56
C GLY A 85 -8.22 -2.90 -7.60
N LEU A 86 -7.68 -1.78 -7.16
CA LEU A 86 -7.04 -0.82 -8.05
C LEU A 86 -5.80 -1.41 -8.72
N TYR A 87 -4.98 -2.13 -7.98
CA TYR A 87 -3.81 -2.80 -8.53
C TYR A 87 -4.21 -3.80 -9.61
N ARG A 88 -5.26 -4.58 -9.36
CA ARG A 88 -5.72 -5.59 -10.30
C ARG A 88 -6.21 -4.95 -11.60
N LEU A 89 -7.00 -3.89 -11.51
CA LEU A 89 -7.46 -3.15 -12.67
C LEU A 89 -6.31 -2.53 -13.45
N TRP A 90 -5.35 -1.94 -12.76
CA TRP A 90 -4.17 -1.36 -13.39
C TRP A 90 -3.39 -2.42 -14.16
N ARG A 91 -3.18 -3.59 -13.55
CA ARG A 91 -2.44 -4.67 -14.16
C ARG A 91 -3.12 -5.21 -15.42
N GLU A 92 -4.44 -5.33 -15.39
CA GLU A 92 -5.21 -5.84 -16.52
C GLU A 92 -5.29 -4.86 -17.69
N ARG A 93 -5.11 -3.58 -17.44
CA ARG A 93 -5.23 -2.53 -18.45
C ARG A 93 -3.91 -2.05 -19.02
N ARG A 94 -2.82 -2.66 -18.63
CA ARG A 94 -1.50 -2.32 -19.16
C ARG A 94 -1.36 -2.68 -20.61
#